data_bcbdc2cd26b77215a01fe3e98df9375b
#
_entry.id   bcbdc2cd26b77215a01fe3e98df9375b
#
_cell.length_a   1.000
_cell.length_b   1.000
_cell.length_c   1.000
_cell.angle_alpha   90.00
_cell.angle_beta   90.00
_cell.angle_gamma   90.00
#
_symmetry.space_group_name_H-M   'P 1'
#
loop_
_entity.id
_entity.type
_entity.pdbx_description
1 polymer ?
#
loop_
_entity_poly.entity_id
_entity_poly.type
_entity_poly.pdbx_seq_one_letter_code
_entity_poly.pdbx_strand_id
1 'polypeptide(L)'
;IAQGRLGPGRIHHCMRLIGLAERALELMCRRTLQRVAFGKPIAAQTVTQERIAEARCLIEQARLLTLKTAYMMDTVGNKGA
;
A
#
# COMPACT_ATOMS: atom_id res chain seq x y z
N ILE A 1 -1.13 16.39 24.38
CA ILE A 1 -2.11 15.38 24.79
C ILE A 1 -2.89 14.85 23.59
N ALA A 2 -3.48 15.75 22.78
CA ALA A 2 -4.20 15.34 21.59
C ALA A 2 -3.27 14.62 20.59
N GLN A 3 -2.05 15.09 20.44
CA GLN A 3 -1.07 14.48 19.56
C GLN A 3 -0.67 13.06 20.04
N GLY A 4 -0.59 12.88 21.36
CA GLY A 4 -0.30 11.56 21.91
C GLY A 4 -1.38 10.53 21.60
N ARG A 5 -2.63 10.95 21.56
CA ARG A 5 -3.75 10.07 21.18
C ARG A 5 -3.78 9.80 19.68
N LEU A 6 -3.45 10.81 18.89
CA LEU A 6 -3.54 10.72 17.43
C LEU A 6 -2.43 9.87 16.82
N GLY A 7 -1.26 9.76 17.47
CA GLY A 7 -0.14 8.99 16.97
C GLY A 7 -0.50 7.54 16.65
N PRO A 8 -0.95 6.75 17.63
CA PRO A 8 -1.34 5.36 17.37
C PRO A 8 -2.51 5.24 16.39
N GLY A 9 -3.47 6.18 16.47
CA GLY A 9 -4.60 6.18 15.55
C GLY A 9 -4.18 6.44 14.12
N ARG A 10 -3.18 7.30 13.90
CA ARG A 10 -2.64 7.58 12.58
C ARG A 10 -1.97 6.35 11.98
N ILE A 11 -1.20 5.62 12.77
CA ILE A 11 -0.56 4.39 12.31
C ILE A 11 -1.61 3.34 11.94
N HIS A 12 -2.62 3.18 12.77
CA HIS A 12 -3.71 2.25 12.51
C HIS A 12 -4.43 2.62 11.20
N HIS A 13 -4.67 3.91 11.00
CA HIS A 13 -5.31 4.40 9.77
C HIS A 13 -4.43 4.14 8.55
N CYS A 14 -3.11 4.34 8.65
CA CYS A 14 -2.18 4.04 7.56
C CYS A 14 -2.20 2.55 7.21
N MET A 15 -2.20 1.66 8.20
CA MET A 15 -2.27 0.21 7.95
C MET A 15 -3.58 -0.17 7.26
N ARG A 16 -4.68 0.48 7.64
CA ARG A 16 -5.98 0.24 7.01
C ARG A 16 -5.95 0.67 5.53
N LEU A 17 -5.36 1.82 5.24
CA LEU A 17 -5.23 2.31 3.86
C LEU A 17 -4.33 1.40 3.02
N ILE A 18 -3.27 0.87 3.61
CA ILE A 18 -2.39 -0.09 2.93
C ILE A 18 -3.16 -1.36 2.56
N GLY A 19 -3.98 -1.88 3.48
CA GLY A 19 -4.83 -3.03 3.20
C GLY A 19 -5.81 -2.76 2.07
N LEU A 20 -6.40 -1.56 2.04
CA LEU A 20 -7.30 -1.15 0.96
C LEU A 20 -6.56 -1.08 -0.38
N ALA A 21 -5.34 -0.52 -0.39
CA ALA A 21 -4.52 -0.44 -1.59
C ALA A 21 -4.13 -1.84 -2.10
N GLU A 22 -3.80 -2.77 -1.20
CA GLU A 22 -3.52 -4.16 -1.56
C GLU A 22 -4.72 -4.80 -2.27
N ARG A 23 -5.91 -4.58 -1.72
CA ARG A 23 -7.13 -5.15 -2.31
C ARG A 23 -7.42 -4.54 -3.67
N ALA A 24 -7.23 -3.23 -3.80
CA ALA A 24 -7.41 -2.53 -5.07
C ALA A 24 -6.45 -3.07 -6.13
N LEU A 25 -5.18 -3.29 -5.76
CA LEU A 25 -4.18 -3.84 -6.67
C LEU A 25 -4.53 -5.27 -7.09
N GLU A 26 -5.00 -6.09 -6.15
CA GLU A 26 -5.46 -7.45 -6.46
C GLU A 26 -6.59 -7.44 -7.49
N LEU A 27 -7.59 -6.58 -7.30
CA LEU A 27 -8.71 -6.46 -8.23
C LEU A 27 -8.25 -5.96 -9.59
N MET A 28 -7.31 -5.03 -9.62
CA MET A 28 -6.71 -4.53 -10.87
C MET A 28 -6.01 -5.66 -11.62
N CYS A 29 -5.22 -6.47 -10.92
CA CYS A 29 -4.53 -7.61 -11.53
C CYS A 29 -5.52 -8.61 -12.11
N ARG A 30 -6.58 -8.95 -11.38
CA ARG A 30 -7.61 -9.86 -11.86
C ARG A 30 -8.31 -9.31 -13.09
N ARG A 31 -8.66 -8.02 -13.07
CA ARG A 31 -9.37 -7.39 -14.17
C ARG A 31 -8.52 -7.36 -15.44
N THR A 32 -7.23 -7.03 -15.32
CA THR A 32 -6.33 -6.95 -16.46
C THR A 32 -6.04 -8.31 -17.06
N LEU A 33 -6.13 -9.39 -16.28
CA LEU A 33 -6.00 -10.75 -16.81
C LEU A 33 -7.25 -11.19 -17.55
N GLN A 34 -8.43 -10.74 -17.13
CA GLN A 34 -9.71 -11.14 -17.72
C GLN A 34 -10.04 -10.36 -18.99
N ARG A 35 -9.69 -9.09 -19.04
CA ARG A 35 -10.03 -8.22 -20.16
C ARG A 35 -9.05 -8.41 -21.31
N VAL A 36 -9.60 -8.56 -22.51
CA VAL A 36 -8.81 -8.77 -23.72
C VAL A 36 -8.90 -7.54 -24.62
N ALA A 37 -7.76 -7.06 -25.10
CA ALA A 37 -7.66 -5.99 -26.08
C ALA A 37 -6.57 -6.34 -27.08
N PHE A 38 -6.81 -6.06 -28.36
CA PHE A 38 -5.86 -6.36 -29.45
C PHE A 38 -5.44 -7.84 -29.48
N GLY A 39 -6.37 -8.74 -29.13
CA GLY A 39 -6.11 -10.18 -29.13
C GLY A 39 -5.28 -10.70 -27.97
N LYS A 40 -4.96 -9.86 -26.98
CA LYS A 40 -4.16 -10.24 -25.81
C LYS A 40 -4.81 -9.71 -24.54
N PRO A 41 -4.64 -10.38 -23.39
CA PRO A 41 -5.08 -9.82 -22.12
C PRO A 41 -4.40 -8.48 -21.88
N ILE A 42 -5.12 -7.56 -21.23
CA ILE A 42 -4.55 -6.24 -20.90
C ILE A 42 -3.31 -6.40 -20.04
N ALA A 43 -3.24 -7.42 -19.18
CA ALA A 43 -2.07 -7.70 -18.36
C ALA A 43 -0.79 -7.93 -19.18
N ALA A 44 -0.91 -8.30 -20.45
CA ALA A 44 0.25 -8.48 -21.34
C ALA A 44 0.82 -7.17 -21.88
N GLN A 45 0.12 -6.05 -21.70
CA GLN A 45 0.61 -4.74 -22.15
C GLN A 45 1.71 -4.24 -21.23
N THR A 46 2.80 -3.73 -21.81
CA THR A 46 3.95 -3.24 -21.04
C THR A 46 3.57 -2.11 -20.08
N VAL A 47 2.71 -1.18 -20.51
CA VAL A 47 2.26 -0.07 -19.67
C VAL A 47 1.50 -0.58 -18.45
N THR A 48 0.64 -1.59 -18.62
CA THR A 48 -0.10 -2.19 -17.52
C THR A 48 0.85 -2.86 -16.53
N GLN A 49 1.82 -3.62 -17.03
CA GLN A 49 2.81 -4.28 -16.18
C GLN A 49 3.64 -3.26 -15.40
N GLU A 50 4.05 -2.17 -16.05
CA GLU A 50 4.81 -1.10 -15.41
C GLU A 50 4.02 -0.44 -14.29
N ARG A 51 2.74 -0.13 -14.52
CA ARG A 51 1.88 0.49 -13.50
C ARG A 51 1.66 -0.42 -12.30
N ILE A 52 1.48 -1.73 -12.55
CA ILE A 52 1.32 -2.70 -11.47
C ILE A 52 2.60 -2.78 -10.65
N ALA A 53 3.77 -2.79 -11.31
CA ALA A 53 5.05 -2.82 -10.62
C ALA A 53 5.28 -1.58 -9.78
N GLU A 54 4.96 -0.38 -10.30
CA GLU A 54 5.05 0.86 -9.54
C GLU A 54 4.13 0.86 -8.34
N ALA A 55 2.88 0.41 -8.51
CA ALA A 55 1.91 0.34 -7.42
C ALA A 55 2.42 -0.60 -6.32
N ARG A 56 2.97 -1.76 -6.70
CA ARG A 56 3.55 -2.70 -5.73
C ARG A 56 4.69 -2.07 -4.95
N CYS A 57 5.58 -1.36 -5.63
CA CYS A 57 6.70 -0.67 -4.98
C CYS A 57 6.21 0.37 -3.98
N LEU A 58 5.22 1.19 -4.37
CA LEU A 58 4.68 2.23 -3.50
C LEU A 58 3.99 1.64 -2.26
N ILE A 59 3.24 0.55 -2.44
CA ILE A 59 2.58 -0.14 -1.32
C ILE A 59 3.62 -0.69 -0.35
N GLU A 60 4.67 -1.32 -0.86
CA GLU A 60 5.73 -1.87 -0.01
C GLU A 60 6.48 -0.77 0.74
N GLN A 61 6.77 0.37 0.09
CA GLN A 61 7.39 1.52 0.74
C GLN A 61 6.52 2.04 1.87
N ALA A 62 5.23 2.21 1.62
CA ALA A 62 4.28 2.69 2.63
C ALA A 62 4.18 1.72 3.81
N ARG A 63 4.12 0.42 3.51
CA ARG A 63 4.06 -0.62 4.55
C ARG A 63 5.30 -0.60 5.43
N LEU A 64 6.49 -0.59 4.82
CA LEU A 64 7.75 -0.61 5.55
C LEU A 64 7.90 0.64 6.43
N LEU A 65 7.55 1.82 5.90
CA LEU A 65 7.61 3.05 6.67
C LEU A 65 6.64 3.02 7.86
N THR A 66 5.42 2.52 7.64
CA THR A 66 4.41 2.42 8.70
C THR A 66 4.85 1.43 9.78
N LEU A 67 5.41 0.28 9.39
CA LEU A 67 5.92 -0.70 10.33
C LEU A 67 7.10 -0.17 11.13
N LYS A 68 8.01 0.57 10.48
CA LYS A 68 9.12 1.21 11.16
C LYS A 68 8.63 2.23 12.18
N THR A 69 7.64 3.02 11.81
CA THR A 69 7.06 4.02 12.72
C THR A 69 6.41 3.34 13.93
N ALA A 70 5.67 2.25 13.71
CA ALA A 70 5.08 1.48 14.80
C ALA A 70 6.15 0.92 15.73
N TYR A 71 7.23 0.39 15.17
CA TYR A 71 8.35 -0.11 15.95
C TYR A 71 9.00 1.00 16.78
N MET A 72 9.18 2.18 16.21
CA MET A 72 9.73 3.34 16.94
C MET A 72 8.80 3.78 18.07
N MET A 73 7.48 3.70 17.88
CA MET A 73 6.56 4.00 18.98
C MET A 73 6.70 3.01 20.14
N ASP A 74 6.98 1.75 19.84
CA ASP A 74 7.19 0.74 20.89
C ASP A 74 8.53 0.89 21.60
N THR A 75 9.56 1.40 20.93
CA THR A 75 10.92 1.45 21.47
C THR A 75 11.31 2.82 21.99
N VAL A 76 11.00 3.90 21.27
CA VAL A 76 11.41 5.26 21.65
C VAL A 76 10.23 6.15 22.02
N GLY A 77 9.03 5.64 21.91
CA GLY A 77 7.81 6.35 22.29
C GLY A 77 7.24 7.21 21.17
N ASN A 78 6.07 7.76 21.46
CA ASN A 78 5.27 8.50 20.47
C ASN A 78 6.01 9.72 19.92
N LYS A 79 6.76 10.42 20.74
CA LYS A 79 7.50 11.62 20.30
C LYS A 79 8.65 11.27 19.36
N GLY A 80 9.29 10.13 19.54
CA GLY A 80 10.38 9.69 18.69
C GLY A 80 9.92 9.20 17.32
N ALA A 81 8.67 8.80 17.23
CA ALA A 81 8.11 8.31 15.97
C ALA A 81 7.53 9.44 15.14
#